data_576d438499a0cd78a588cab765e0b28e
#
_entry.id   576d438499a0cd78a588cab765e0b28e
#
_cell.length_a   1.000
_cell.length_b   1.000
_cell.length_c   1.000
_cell.angle_alpha   90.00
_cell.angle_beta   90.00
_cell.angle_gamma   90.00
#
_symmetry.space_group_name_H-M   'P 1'
#
loop_
_entity.id
_entity.type
_entity.pdbx_description
1 polymer ?
#
loop_
_entity_poly.entity_id
_entity_poly.type
_entity_poly.pdbx_seq_one_letter_code
_entity_poly.pdbx_strand_id
1 'polypeptide(L)'
;EDAEASCNRAIALKPDYAEAHSNLGITLQELGRLDEAEASHNQAIALKPDLAESHSNLGITLKNLGRLEEAEASYSQAIALKPDYAEAHSNLGNTLTELGRLEEALASYNRAIALKPDFATAYNNLGATLEELGRLEEAEASYSQAIALKPDYAEALSNLGNTLKKLGRLDEAVASYSQAIALKPGYAEAHSNLGVTLQELGRLDKAE
;
A
#
# COMPACT_ATOMS: atom_id res chain seq x y z
N GLU A 1 5.01 20.31 -13.81
CA GLU A 1 6.05 21.18 -14.43
C GLU A 1 6.58 22.22 -13.42
N ASP A 2 5.72 22.93 -12.67
CA ASP A 2 6.17 23.93 -11.70
C ASP A 2 7.01 23.35 -10.56
N ALA A 3 6.65 22.14 -10.07
CA ALA A 3 7.41 21.46 -9.00
C ALA A 3 8.81 21.04 -9.48
N GLU A 4 8.91 20.43 -10.66
CA GLU A 4 10.19 20.03 -11.26
C GLU A 4 11.10 21.24 -11.49
N ALA A 5 10.57 22.31 -12.06
CA ALA A 5 11.32 23.54 -12.29
C ALA A 5 11.84 24.17 -10.99
N SER A 6 11.01 24.13 -9.93
CA SER A 6 11.39 24.64 -8.61
C SER A 6 12.49 23.80 -7.97
N CYS A 7 12.40 22.46 -8.04
CA CYS A 7 13.47 21.56 -7.56
C CYS A 7 14.78 21.79 -8.31
N ASN A 8 14.72 21.88 -9.64
CA ASN A 8 15.88 22.16 -10.48
C ASN A 8 16.51 23.52 -10.16
N ARG A 9 15.69 24.53 -9.86
CA ARG A 9 16.21 25.84 -9.45
C ARG A 9 16.92 25.78 -8.08
N ALA A 10 16.36 25.02 -7.13
CA ALA A 10 16.97 24.81 -5.82
C ALA A 10 18.35 24.12 -5.97
N ILE A 11 18.42 23.08 -6.79
CA ILE A 11 19.65 22.34 -7.09
C ILE A 11 20.67 23.25 -7.80
N ALA A 12 20.23 24.08 -8.75
CA ALA A 12 21.11 25.03 -9.44
C ALA A 12 21.72 26.08 -8.48
N LEU A 13 20.98 26.49 -7.45
CA LEU A 13 21.45 27.42 -6.44
C LEU A 13 22.32 26.73 -5.37
N LYS A 14 22.04 25.47 -5.06
CA LYS A 14 22.75 24.67 -4.08
C LYS A 14 22.87 23.22 -4.56
N PRO A 15 23.92 22.87 -5.34
CA PRO A 15 24.07 21.54 -5.94
C PRO A 15 24.17 20.36 -4.94
N ASP A 16 24.59 20.64 -3.71
CA ASP A 16 24.72 19.68 -2.61
C ASP A 16 23.47 19.61 -1.70
N TYR A 17 22.32 20.10 -2.18
CA TYR A 17 21.08 20.10 -1.41
C TYR A 17 20.36 18.74 -1.57
N ALA A 18 20.69 17.78 -0.70
CA ALA A 18 20.17 16.42 -0.73
C ALA A 18 18.63 16.36 -0.76
N GLU A 19 17.96 17.15 0.06
CA GLU A 19 16.51 17.21 0.13
C GLU A 19 15.88 17.72 -1.18
N ALA A 20 16.53 18.60 -1.93
CA ALA A 20 16.04 19.07 -3.23
C ALA A 20 16.16 17.96 -4.29
N HIS A 21 17.22 17.15 -4.27
CA HIS A 21 17.36 15.97 -5.12
C HIS A 21 16.28 14.92 -4.77
N SER A 22 16.01 14.69 -3.48
CA SER A 22 14.94 13.77 -3.04
C SER A 22 13.56 14.24 -3.52
N ASN A 23 13.25 15.53 -3.38
CA ASN A 23 12.00 16.12 -3.86
C ASN A 23 11.85 16.07 -5.38
N LEU A 24 12.96 16.25 -6.13
CA LEU A 24 12.96 16.05 -7.57
C LEU A 24 12.63 14.61 -7.93
N GLY A 25 13.22 13.64 -7.22
CA GLY A 25 12.90 12.22 -7.41
C GLY A 25 11.42 11.91 -7.20
N ILE A 26 10.81 12.44 -6.14
CA ILE A 26 9.36 12.29 -5.90
C ILE A 26 8.54 12.87 -7.07
N THR A 27 8.88 14.09 -7.51
CA THR A 27 8.19 14.75 -8.64
C THR A 27 8.32 13.94 -9.92
N LEU A 28 9.51 13.42 -10.22
CA LEU A 28 9.76 12.59 -11.40
C LEU A 28 9.01 11.26 -11.33
N GLN A 29 8.92 10.65 -10.16
CA GLN A 29 8.10 9.45 -9.92
C GLN A 29 6.61 9.69 -10.20
N GLU A 30 6.05 10.81 -9.73
CA GLU A 30 4.66 11.21 -10.03
C GLU A 30 4.42 11.43 -11.52
N LEU A 31 5.44 11.87 -12.27
CA LEU A 31 5.40 12.02 -13.72
C LEU A 31 5.64 10.70 -14.48
N GLY A 32 5.87 9.57 -13.78
CA GLY A 32 6.16 8.27 -14.38
C GLY A 32 7.59 8.14 -14.94
N ARG A 33 8.47 9.10 -14.68
CA ARG A 33 9.88 9.12 -15.14
C ARG A 33 10.76 8.40 -14.13
N LEU A 34 10.57 7.08 -13.99
CA LEU A 34 11.10 6.29 -12.87
C LEU A 34 12.64 6.20 -12.87
N ASP A 35 13.29 6.07 -14.05
CA ASP A 35 14.76 6.00 -14.12
C ASP A 35 15.41 7.31 -13.66
N GLU A 36 14.81 8.45 -14.00
CA GLU A 36 15.27 9.77 -13.57
C GLU A 36 14.99 10.01 -12.07
N ALA A 37 13.88 9.48 -11.56
CA ALA A 37 13.56 9.50 -10.14
C ALA A 37 14.60 8.69 -9.34
N GLU A 38 14.96 7.49 -9.80
CA GLU A 38 16.02 6.67 -9.20
C GLU A 38 17.34 7.43 -9.14
N ALA A 39 17.77 8.04 -10.26
CA ALA A 39 19.01 8.83 -10.30
C ALA A 39 18.98 9.99 -9.28
N SER A 40 17.85 10.68 -9.16
CA SER A 40 17.66 11.78 -8.22
C SER A 40 17.71 11.33 -6.76
N HIS A 41 17.06 10.21 -6.42
CA HIS A 41 17.13 9.64 -5.07
C HIS A 41 18.54 9.15 -4.73
N ASN A 42 19.23 8.51 -5.67
CA ASN A 42 20.62 8.09 -5.50
C ASN A 42 21.55 9.28 -5.26
N GLN A 43 21.34 10.40 -5.96
CA GLN A 43 22.09 11.62 -5.72
C GLN A 43 21.83 12.20 -4.32
N ALA A 44 20.56 12.18 -3.86
CA ALA A 44 20.22 12.60 -2.51
C ALA A 44 20.93 11.75 -1.44
N ILE A 45 20.95 10.44 -1.63
CA ILE A 45 21.62 9.47 -0.75
C ILE A 45 23.15 9.66 -0.77
N ALA A 46 23.73 9.91 -1.95
CA ALA A 46 25.17 10.17 -2.06
C ALA A 46 25.59 11.44 -1.30
N LEU A 47 24.76 12.48 -1.33
CA LEU A 47 24.99 13.74 -0.60
C LEU A 47 24.72 13.61 0.90
N LYS A 48 23.71 12.81 1.29
CA LYS A 48 23.28 12.61 2.68
C LYS A 48 22.85 11.15 2.91
N PRO A 49 23.80 10.25 3.23
CA PRO A 49 23.54 8.82 3.35
C PRO A 49 22.61 8.43 4.48
N ASP A 50 22.43 9.28 5.48
CA ASP A 50 21.56 9.09 6.63
C ASP A 50 20.13 9.63 6.45
N LEU A 51 19.76 10.03 5.23
CA LEU A 51 18.41 10.51 4.92
C LEU A 51 17.45 9.33 4.70
N ALA A 52 16.81 8.84 5.78
CA ALA A 52 15.91 7.69 5.75
C ALA A 52 14.79 7.84 4.71
N GLU A 53 14.25 9.04 4.56
CA GLU A 53 13.19 9.36 3.59
C GLU A 53 13.66 9.11 2.14
N SER A 54 14.90 9.43 1.79
CA SER A 54 15.43 9.19 0.43
C SER A 54 15.58 7.70 0.14
N HIS A 55 16.01 6.90 1.13
CA HIS A 55 16.05 5.45 0.99
C HIS A 55 14.64 4.87 0.82
N SER A 56 13.65 5.33 1.59
CA SER A 56 12.27 4.90 1.44
C SER A 56 11.69 5.27 0.06
N ASN A 57 11.94 6.48 -0.43
CA ASN A 57 11.49 6.94 -1.73
C ASN A 57 12.17 6.16 -2.88
N LEU A 58 13.47 5.87 -2.75
CA LEU A 58 14.16 4.98 -3.68
C LEU A 58 13.50 3.59 -3.71
N GLY A 59 13.14 3.03 -2.55
CA GLY A 59 12.42 1.77 -2.46
C GLY A 59 11.09 1.79 -3.21
N ILE A 60 10.32 2.88 -3.10
CA ILE A 60 9.06 3.04 -3.86
C ILE A 60 9.35 3.08 -5.37
N THR A 61 10.35 3.83 -5.80
CA THR A 61 10.74 3.92 -7.21
C THR A 61 11.19 2.57 -7.77
N LEU A 62 12.05 1.84 -7.04
CA LEU A 62 12.52 0.51 -7.43
C LEU A 62 11.39 -0.52 -7.50
N LYS A 63 10.44 -0.48 -6.55
CA LYS A 63 9.24 -1.30 -6.59
C LYS A 63 8.41 -1.02 -7.84
N ASN A 64 8.20 0.25 -8.20
CA ASN A 64 7.48 0.64 -9.41
C ASN A 64 8.21 0.21 -10.70
N LEU A 65 9.54 0.05 -10.65
CA LEU A 65 10.36 -0.53 -11.73
C LEU A 65 10.33 -2.06 -11.74
N GLY A 66 9.65 -2.73 -10.79
CA GLY A 66 9.61 -4.18 -10.65
C GLY A 66 10.87 -4.80 -10.04
N ARG A 67 11.78 -3.98 -9.50
CA ARG A 67 13.06 -4.39 -8.89
C ARG A 67 12.86 -4.63 -7.39
N LEU A 68 12.11 -5.69 -7.05
CA LEU A 68 11.59 -5.91 -5.69
C LEU A 68 12.67 -6.15 -4.63
N GLU A 69 13.72 -6.91 -4.95
CA GLU A 69 14.82 -7.19 -4.01
C GLU A 69 15.63 -5.93 -3.69
N GLU A 70 15.80 -5.04 -4.67
CA GLU A 70 16.49 -3.77 -4.46
C GLU A 70 15.59 -2.78 -3.67
N ALA A 71 14.28 -2.83 -3.89
CA ALA A 71 13.31 -2.09 -3.09
C ALA A 71 13.34 -2.53 -1.62
N GLU A 72 13.36 -3.85 -1.36
CA GLU A 72 13.51 -4.42 -0.01
C GLU A 72 14.79 -3.91 0.68
N ALA A 73 15.93 -3.92 -0.02
CA ALA A 73 17.19 -3.42 0.52
C ALA A 73 17.10 -1.93 0.89
N SER A 74 16.44 -1.13 0.04
CA SER A 74 16.27 0.31 0.25
C SER A 74 15.34 0.59 1.46
N TYR A 75 14.22 -0.12 1.60
CA TYR A 75 13.36 0.01 2.79
C TYR A 75 14.07 -0.45 4.06
N SER A 76 14.84 -1.54 3.99
CA SER A 76 15.61 -2.03 5.12
C SER A 76 16.64 -1.00 5.60
N GLN A 77 17.27 -0.29 4.67
CA GLN A 77 18.18 0.81 5.01
C GLN A 77 17.42 1.99 5.63
N ALA A 78 16.27 2.36 5.09
CA ALA A 78 15.42 3.41 5.67
C ALA A 78 15.03 3.08 7.12
N ILE A 79 14.65 1.83 7.38
CA ILE A 79 14.27 1.32 8.71
C ILE A 79 15.49 1.27 9.65
N ALA A 80 16.68 0.89 9.16
CA ALA A 80 17.90 0.89 9.96
C ALA A 80 18.27 2.31 10.42
N LEU A 81 18.06 3.32 9.57
CA LEU A 81 18.28 4.72 9.89
C LEU A 81 17.18 5.31 10.78
N LYS A 82 15.93 4.87 10.60
CA LYS A 82 14.75 5.35 11.33
C LYS A 82 13.85 4.17 11.71
N PRO A 83 14.11 3.50 12.85
CA PRO A 83 13.39 2.29 13.25
C PRO A 83 11.88 2.48 13.54
N ASP A 84 11.44 3.72 13.74
CA ASP A 84 10.06 4.11 13.95
C ASP A 84 9.35 4.61 12.67
N TYR A 85 9.90 4.31 11.49
CA TYR A 85 9.34 4.74 10.21
C TYR A 85 8.21 3.79 9.77
N ALA A 86 6.99 4.02 10.25
CA ALA A 86 5.82 3.17 10.01
C ALA A 86 5.53 2.95 8.52
N GLU A 87 5.65 4.00 7.69
CA GLU A 87 5.43 3.92 6.25
C GLU A 87 6.46 3.03 5.56
N ALA A 88 7.73 3.06 5.96
CA ALA A 88 8.76 2.20 5.41
C ALA A 88 8.51 0.73 5.77
N HIS A 89 8.07 0.43 7.00
CA HIS A 89 7.66 -0.91 7.39
C HIS A 89 6.46 -1.41 6.57
N SER A 90 5.45 -0.56 6.34
CA SER A 90 4.29 -0.93 5.52
C SER A 90 4.69 -1.19 4.06
N ASN A 91 5.54 -0.35 3.48
CA ASN A 91 6.04 -0.51 2.11
C ASN A 91 6.92 -1.75 1.95
N LEU A 92 7.74 -2.07 2.97
CA LEU A 92 8.48 -3.32 3.02
C LEU A 92 7.53 -4.53 3.03
N GLY A 93 6.45 -4.46 3.82
CA GLY A 93 5.40 -5.48 3.84
C GLY A 93 4.79 -5.70 2.45
N ASN A 94 4.44 -4.62 1.73
CA ASN A 94 3.93 -4.70 0.36
C ASN A 94 4.93 -5.40 -0.58
N THR A 95 6.21 -5.04 -0.49
CA THR A 95 7.26 -5.63 -1.32
C THR A 95 7.46 -7.11 -1.02
N LEU A 96 7.45 -7.49 0.26
CA LEU A 96 7.58 -8.88 0.70
C LEU A 96 6.37 -9.73 0.27
N THR A 97 5.16 -9.16 0.28
CA THR A 97 3.96 -9.83 -0.26
C THR A 97 4.13 -10.12 -1.76
N GLU A 98 4.59 -9.14 -2.55
CA GLU A 98 4.85 -9.34 -3.98
C GLU A 98 5.98 -10.35 -4.26
N LEU A 99 6.94 -10.49 -3.35
CA LEU A 99 7.99 -11.52 -3.36
C LEU A 99 7.48 -12.91 -2.90
N GLY A 100 6.23 -13.05 -2.47
CA GLY A 100 5.66 -14.28 -1.92
C GLY A 100 6.15 -14.63 -0.52
N ARG A 101 6.85 -13.72 0.17
CA ARG A 101 7.39 -13.89 1.53
C ARG A 101 6.38 -13.43 2.58
N LEU A 102 5.22 -14.10 2.59
CA LEU A 102 4.02 -13.63 3.29
C LEU A 102 4.19 -13.49 4.80
N GLU A 103 4.86 -14.43 5.48
CA GLU A 103 5.07 -14.35 6.93
C GLU A 103 5.97 -13.16 7.33
N GLU A 104 6.96 -12.83 6.51
CA GLU A 104 7.81 -11.67 6.73
C GLU A 104 7.05 -10.36 6.45
N ALA A 105 6.14 -10.39 5.46
CA ALA A 105 5.24 -9.28 5.21
C ALA A 105 4.33 -9.00 6.41
N LEU A 106 3.74 -10.06 7.02
CA LEU A 106 2.93 -9.92 8.25
C LEU A 106 3.73 -9.25 9.37
N ALA A 107 4.98 -9.67 9.59
CA ALA A 107 5.83 -9.06 10.62
C ALA A 107 6.06 -7.56 10.36
N SER A 108 6.27 -7.18 9.09
CA SER A 108 6.47 -5.79 8.68
C SER A 108 5.22 -4.95 8.86
N TYR A 109 4.03 -5.43 8.46
CA TYR A 109 2.76 -4.72 8.70
C TYR A 109 2.45 -4.58 10.18
N ASN A 110 2.64 -5.64 10.98
CA ASN A 110 2.44 -5.58 12.43
C ASN A 110 3.35 -4.54 13.08
N ARG A 111 4.59 -4.40 12.60
CA ARG A 111 5.49 -3.34 13.07
C ARG A 111 4.99 -1.96 12.66
N ALA A 112 4.52 -1.77 11.43
CA ALA A 112 3.93 -0.52 10.96
C ALA A 112 2.73 -0.11 11.82
N ILE A 113 1.83 -1.05 12.11
CA ILE A 113 0.64 -0.85 12.94
C ILE A 113 1.01 -0.55 14.40
N ALA A 114 2.01 -1.23 14.95
CA ALA A 114 2.48 -0.95 16.31
C ALA A 114 3.04 0.47 16.44
N LEU A 115 3.69 0.99 15.40
CA LEU A 115 4.22 2.35 15.34
C LEU A 115 3.13 3.40 15.06
N LYS A 116 2.13 3.03 14.24
CA LYS A 116 1.04 3.92 13.82
C LYS A 116 -0.30 3.17 13.89
N PRO A 117 -0.96 3.15 15.07
CA PRO A 117 -2.19 2.36 15.27
C PRO A 117 -3.39 2.81 14.44
N ASP A 118 -3.37 4.01 13.85
CA ASP A 118 -4.39 4.56 12.95
C ASP A 118 -4.09 4.34 11.45
N PHE A 119 -3.18 3.42 11.13
CA PHE A 119 -2.73 3.18 9.76
C PHE A 119 -3.68 2.23 9.00
N ALA A 120 -4.84 2.73 8.59
CA ALA A 120 -5.89 1.95 7.93
C ALA A 120 -5.39 1.14 6.71
N THR A 121 -4.49 1.70 5.90
CA THR A 121 -3.95 0.98 4.74
C THR A 121 -3.05 -0.20 5.14
N ALA A 122 -2.30 -0.09 6.23
CA ALA A 122 -1.51 -1.21 6.73
C ALA A 122 -2.40 -2.36 7.23
N TYR A 123 -3.51 -2.05 7.88
CA TYR A 123 -4.51 -3.07 8.26
C TYR A 123 -5.16 -3.74 7.05
N ASN A 124 -5.52 -2.97 6.01
CA ASN A 124 -6.06 -3.55 4.78
C ASN A 124 -5.06 -4.50 4.11
N ASN A 125 -3.80 -4.11 4.01
CA ASN A 125 -2.77 -4.91 3.37
C ASN A 125 -2.39 -6.14 4.22
N LEU A 126 -2.38 -6.01 5.56
CA LEU A 126 -2.28 -7.13 6.49
C LEU A 126 -3.40 -8.14 6.26
N GLY A 127 -4.65 -7.66 6.13
CA GLY A 127 -5.81 -8.49 5.84
C GLY A 127 -5.66 -9.27 4.52
N ALA A 128 -5.20 -8.60 3.45
CA ALA A 128 -4.97 -9.25 2.16
C ALA A 128 -3.91 -10.36 2.24
N THR A 129 -2.82 -10.09 2.93
CA THR A 129 -1.75 -11.09 3.14
C THR A 129 -2.22 -12.27 4.00
N LEU A 130 -3.03 -12.02 5.02
CA LEU A 130 -3.63 -13.07 5.85
C LEU A 130 -4.64 -13.91 5.04
N GLU A 131 -5.41 -13.28 4.16
CA GLU A 131 -6.34 -13.98 3.27
C GLU A 131 -5.59 -14.90 2.30
N GLU A 132 -4.46 -14.47 1.75
CA GLU A 132 -3.59 -15.26 0.88
C GLU A 132 -2.99 -16.47 1.62
N LEU A 133 -2.69 -16.33 2.91
CA LEU A 133 -2.27 -17.42 3.80
C LEU A 133 -3.44 -18.33 4.24
N GLY A 134 -4.69 -18.02 3.87
CA GLY A 134 -5.88 -18.77 4.31
C GLY A 134 -6.29 -18.51 5.75
N ARG A 135 -5.74 -17.49 6.42
CA ARG A 135 -6.03 -17.10 7.81
C ARG A 135 -7.23 -16.14 7.82
N LEU A 136 -8.40 -16.67 7.41
CA LEU A 136 -9.57 -15.86 7.06
C LEU A 136 -10.15 -15.06 8.22
N GLU A 137 -10.21 -15.62 9.42
CA GLU A 137 -10.75 -14.93 10.60
C GLU A 137 -9.86 -13.76 11.04
N GLU A 138 -8.54 -13.91 10.88
CA GLU A 138 -7.58 -12.83 11.17
C GLU A 138 -7.62 -11.75 10.08
N ALA A 139 -7.86 -12.15 8.83
CA ALA A 139 -8.08 -11.21 7.73
C ALA A 139 -9.35 -10.37 7.96
N GLU A 140 -10.46 -11.00 8.36
CA GLU A 140 -11.71 -10.32 8.75
C GLU A 140 -11.47 -9.26 9.83
N ALA A 141 -10.74 -9.62 10.89
CA ALA A 141 -10.43 -8.69 11.98
C ALA A 141 -9.61 -7.50 11.47
N SER A 142 -8.64 -7.75 10.60
CA SER A 142 -7.78 -6.71 10.03
C SER A 142 -8.55 -5.75 9.13
N TYR A 143 -9.40 -6.26 8.22
CA TYR A 143 -10.26 -5.42 7.38
C TYR A 143 -11.27 -4.63 8.21
N SER A 144 -11.86 -5.24 9.24
CA SER A 144 -12.78 -4.56 10.14
C SER A 144 -12.12 -3.39 10.86
N GLN A 145 -10.85 -3.56 11.27
CA GLN A 145 -10.07 -2.48 11.86
C GLN A 145 -9.76 -1.38 10.83
N ALA A 146 -9.40 -1.73 9.60
CA ALA A 146 -9.19 -0.76 8.53
C ALA A 146 -10.45 0.09 8.28
N ILE A 147 -11.63 -0.54 8.25
CA ILE A 147 -12.93 0.11 8.06
C ILE A 147 -13.29 0.98 9.28
N ALA A 148 -13.01 0.53 10.49
CA ALA A 148 -13.25 1.31 11.71
C ALA A 148 -12.41 2.61 11.71
N LEU A 149 -11.17 2.55 11.23
CA LEU A 149 -10.28 3.71 11.11
C LEU A 149 -10.65 4.62 9.93
N LYS A 150 -11.14 4.02 8.84
CA LYS A 150 -11.52 4.72 7.60
C LYS A 150 -12.85 4.18 7.08
N PRO A 151 -14.00 4.70 7.54
CA PRO A 151 -15.34 4.20 7.16
C PRO A 151 -15.68 4.31 5.67
N ASP A 152 -15.00 5.16 4.92
CA ASP A 152 -15.13 5.35 3.47
C ASP A 152 -14.14 4.49 2.65
N TYR A 153 -13.55 3.44 3.25
CA TYR A 153 -12.57 2.60 2.59
C TYR A 153 -13.26 1.49 1.77
N ALA A 154 -13.75 1.85 0.58
CA ALA A 154 -14.49 0.94 -0.31
C ALA A 154 -13.72 -0.35 -0.66
N GLU A 155 -12.38 -0.27 -0.79
CA GLU A 155 -11.54 -1.43 -1.06
C GLU A 155 -11.53 -2.41 0.12
N ALA A 156 -11.35 -1.93 1.34
CA ALA A 156 -11.37 -2.77 2.52
C ALA A 156 -12.74 -3.44 2.73
N LEU A 157 -13.84 -2.74 2.42
CA LEU A 157 -15.19 -3.32 2.44
C LEU A 157 -15.35 -4.42 1.39
N SER A 158 -14.83 -4.24 0.18
CA SER A 158 -14.86 -5.27 -0.87
C SER A 158 -14.05 -6.50 -0.45
N ASN A 159 -12.86 -6.28 0.08
CA ASN A 159 -11.98 -7.35 0.57
C ASN A 159 -12.61 -8.11 1.75
N LEU A 160 -13.24 -7.39 2.69
CA LEU A 160 -14.02 -8.01 3.77
C LEU A 160 -15.14 -8.89 3.20
N GLY A 161 -15.84 -8.41 2.16
CA GLY A 161 -16.86 -9.19 1.46
C GLY A 161 -16.31 -10.49 0.87
N ASN A 162 -15.13 -10.43 0.24
CA ASN A 162 -14.44 -11.61 -0.28
C ASN A 162 -14.12 -12.62 0.82
N THR A 163 -13.58 -12.15 1.94
CA THR A 163 -13.24 -12.99 3.09
C THR A 163 -14.49 -13.61 3.72
N LEU A 164 -15.55 -12.84 3.94
CA LEU A 164 -16.83 -13.33 4.48
C LEU A 164 -17.47 -14.37 3.57
N LYS A 165 -17.39 -14.17 2.25
CA LYS A 165 -17.85 -15.17 1.27
C LYS A 165 -17.06 -16.47 1.41
N LYS A 166 -15.73 -16.42 1.51
CA LYS A 166 -14.87 -17.61 1.75
C LYS A 166 -15.21 -18.31 3.06
N LEU A 167 -15.65 -17.57 4.09
CA LEU A 167 -16.12 -18.08 5.36
C LEU A 167 -17.57 -18.65 5.30
N GLY A 168 -18.25 -18.58 4.15
CA GLY A 168 -19.63 -19.02 3.98
C GLY A 168 -20.69 -18.07 4.55
N ARG A 169 -20.31 -16.88 4.99
CA ARG A 169 -21.16 -15.84 5.59
C ARG A 169 -21.73 -14.91 4.50
N LEU A 170 -22.53 -15.51 3.61
CA LEU A 170 -22.92 -14.87 2.34
C LEU A 170 -23.77 -13.60 2.54
N ASP A 171 -24.69 -13.55 3.52
CA ASP A 171 -25.50 -12.36 3.77
C ASP A 171 -24.65 -11.17 4.23
N GLU A 172 -23.63 -11.42 5.05
CA GLU A 172 -22.70 -10.40 5.50
C GLU A 172 -21.77 -9.94 4.36
N ALA A 173 -21.38 -10.87 3.48
CA ALA A 173 -20.62 -10.51 2.27
C ALA A 173 -21.43 -9.57 1.36
N VAL A 174 -22.73 -9.88 1.13
CA VAL A 174 -23.65 -9.00 0.37
C VAL A 174 -23.72 -7.60 0.99
N ALA A 175 -23.83 -7.51 2.32
CA ALA A 175 -23.86 -6.22 3.01
C ALA A 175 -22.57 -5.43 2.79
N SER A 176 -21.40 -6.09 2.90
CA SER A 176 -20.09 -5.46 2.72
C SER A 176 -19.88 -4.96 1.29
N TYR A 177 -20.20 -5.77 0.26
CA TYR A 177 -20.12 -5.32 -1.14
C TYR A 177 -21.08 -4.16 -1.43
N SER A 178 -22.30 -4.21 -0.86
CA SER A 178 -23.29 -3.14 -1.06
C SER A 178 -22.80 -1.81 -0.48
N GLN A 179 -22.13 -1.84 0.67
CA GLN A 179 -21.50 -0.66 1.25
C GLN A 179 -20.33 -0.15 0.38
N ALA A 180 -19.47 -1.05 -0.12
CA ALA A 180 -18.38 -0.69 -1.03
C ALA A 180 -18.91 0.01 -2.30
N ILE A 181 -19.99 -0.51 -2.88
CA ILE A 181 -20.66 0.06 -4.06
C ILE A 181 -21.31 1.41 -3.75
N ALA A 182 -21.92 1.55 -2.57
CA ALA A 182 -22.51 2.83 -2.14
C ALA A 182 -21.46 3.94 -2.05
N LEU A 183 -20.24 3.61 -1.58
CA LEU A 183 -19.11 4.54 -1.52
C LEU A 183 -18.48 4.80 -2.91
N LYS A 184 -18.40 3.75 -3.75
CA LYS A 184 -17.80 3.81 -5.09
C LYS A 184 -18.74 3.14 -6.11
N PRO A 185 -19.73 3.88 -6.68
CA PRO A 185 -20.73 3.30 -7.57
C PRO A 185 -20.16 2.61 -8.83
N GLY A 186 -18.98 3.02 -9.28
CA GLY A 186 -18.27 2.41 -10.41
C GLY A 186 -17.30 1.27 -10.02
N TYR A 187 -17.46 0.65 -8.85
CA TYR A 187 -16.56 -0.41 -8.40
C TYR A 187 -16.94 -1.75 -9.04
N ALA A 188 -16.46 -1.99 -10.26
CA ALA A 188 -16.81 -3.15 -11.08
C ALA A 188 -16.60 -4.50 -10.39
N GLU A 189 -15.48 -4.65 -9.65
CA GLU A 189 -15.17 -5.88 -8.91
C GLU A 189 -16.20 -6.17 -7.82
N ALA A 190 -16.57 -5.15 -7.02
CA ALA A 190 -17.58 -5.31 -5.98
C ALA A 190 -18.96 -5.67 -6.56
N HIS A 191 -19.34 -5.07 -7.69
CA HIS A 191 -20.56 -5.45 -8.41
C HIS A 191 -20.54 -6.90 -8.88
N SER A 192 -19.44 -7.35 -9.49
CA SER A 192 -19.27 -8.72 -9.93
C SER A 192 -19.37 -9.72 -8.78
N ASN A 193 -18.66 -9.44 -7.68
CA ASN A 193 -18.64 -10.31 -6.50
C ASN A 193 -20.00 -10.35 -5.79
N LEU A 194 -20.71 -9.21 -5.72
CA LEU A 194 -22.08 -9.15 -5.23
C LEU A 194 -23.02 -10.03 -6.07
N GLY A 195 -22.96 -9.92 -7.41
CA GLY A 195 -23.77 -10.73 -8.31
C GLY A 195 -23.57 -12.23 -8.09
N VAL A 196 -22.31 -12.68 -8.05
CA VAL A 196 -21.97 -14.08 -7.78
C VAL A 196 -22.49 -14.52 -6.41
N THR A 197 -22.31 -13.70 -5.37
CA THR A 197 -22.78 -14.03 -4.01
C THR A 197 -24.30 -14.12 -3.92
N LEU A 198 -25.03 -13.23 -4.61
CA LEU A 198 -26.49 -13.31 -4.71
C LEU A 198 -26.98 -14.56 -5.44
N GLN A 199 -26.28 -15.01 -6.48
CA GLN A 199 -26.58 -16.29 -7.14
C GLN A 199 -26.39 -17.47 -6.18
N GLU A 200 -25.29 -17.50 -5.45
CA GLU A 200 -25.03 -18.51 -4.44
C GLU A 200 -26.12 -18.54 -3.35
N LEU A 201 -26.67 -17.38 -2.97
CA LEU A 201 -27.81 -17.28 -2.07
C LEU A 201 -29.16 -17.67 -2.70
N GLY A 202 -29.20 -17.98 -4.00
CA GLY A 202 -30.45 -18.24 -4.72
C GLY A 202 -31.31 -16.99 -4.95
N ARG A 203 -30.71 -15.81 -4.93
CA ARG A 203 -31.37 -14.51 -5.16
C ARG A 203 -31.08 -14.01 -6.58
N LEU A 204 -31.36 -14.87 -7.58
CA LEU A 204 -31.05 -14.58 -9.00
C LEU A 204 -31.69 -13.30 -9.52
N ASP A 205 -32.88 -12.97 -9.02
CA ASP A 205 -33.63 -11.74 -9.31
C ASP A 205 -32.92 -10.44 -8.92
N LYS A 206 -31.90 -10.54 -8.06
CA LYS A 206 -31.08 -9.40 -7.61
C LYS A 206 -29.67 -9.42 -8.20
N ALA A 207 -29.34 -10.42 -8.98
CA ALA A 207 -28.04 -10.59 -9.59
C ALA A 207 -27.96 -9.97 -11.01
N GLU A 208 -29.12 -9.72 -11.64
CA GLU A 208 -29.28 -9.01 -12.90
C GLU A 208 -29.27 -7.49 -12.71
#